data_bd02a295f2765edb881b782d8ac8524b
#
_entry.id   bd02a295f2765edb881b782d8ac8524b
#
_cell.length_a   1.000
_cell.length_b   1.000
_cell.length_c   1.000
_cell.angle_alpha   90.00
_cell.angle_beta   90.00
_cell.angle_gamma   90.00
#
_symmetry.space_group_name_H-M   'P 1'
#
loop_
_entity.id
_entity.type
_entity.pdbx_description
1 polymer ?
#
loop_
_entity_poly.entity_id
_entity_poly.type
_entity_poly.pdbx_seq_one_letter_code
_entity_poly.pdbx_strand_id
1 'polypeptide(L)' 'GSSIGLHTHEGNCEIIHVLSGSGVCHDDGQDVALRAGMTHYCPEGHSHGIDNDGAEPLVLLAVLPELR' A
#
# COMPACT_ATOMS: atom_id res chain seq x y z
N GLY A 1 10.80 1.63 -11.99
CA GLY A 1 9.69 1.49 -11.11
C GLY A 1 8.84 2.73 -11.00
N SER A 2 7.65 2.57 -10.49
CA SER A 2 6.74 3.67 -10.24
C SER A 2 6.41 3.73 -8.75
N SER A 3 5.90 4.86 -8.31
CA SER A 3 5.56 5.04 -6.90
C SER A 3 4.21 5.70 -6.74
N ILE A 4 3.57 5.44 -5.60
CA ILE A 4 2.39 6.14 -5.15
C ILE A 4 2.83 7.04 -4.00
N GLY A 5 2.54 8.33 -4.11
CA GLY A 5 2.97 9.31 -3.12
C GLY A 5 2.34 9.08 -1.76
N LEU A 6 2.98 9.64 -0.73
CA LEU A 6 2.45 9.57 0.63
C LEU A 6 1.15 10.35 0.74
N HIS A 7 0.18 9.77 1.40
CA HIS A 7 -1.09 10.43 1.70
C HIS A 7 -1.66 9.87 3.01
N THR A 8 -2.59 10.62 3.59
CA THR A 8 -3.22 10.26 4.85
C THR A 8 -4.70 9.99 4.62
N HIS A 9 -5.20 8.88 5.13
CA HIS A 9 -6.62 8.54 5.05
C HIS A 9 -7.36 9.07 6.26
N GLU A 10 -8.49 9.73 5.99
CA GLU A 10 -9.39 10.21 7.03
C GLU A 10 -10.80 9.71 6.72
N GLY A 11 -11.43 9.05 7.69
CA GLY A 11 -12.77 8.51 7.53
C GLY A 11 -12.82 7.17 6.81
N ASN A 12 -11.68 6.62 6.44
CA ASN A 12 -11.59 5.28 5.85
C ASN A 12 -10.25 4.64 6.18
N CYS A 13 -10.11 3.38 5.83
CA CYS A 13 -8.83 2.68 5.87
C CYS A 13 -8.56 2.13 4.48
N GLU A 14 -7.40 1.51 4.30
CA GLU A 14 -7.05 0.89 3.03
C GLU A 14 -6.54 -0.52 3.24
N ILE A 15 -7.03 -1.46 2.44
CA ILE A 15 -6.55 -2.83 2.42
C ILE A 15 -5.93 -3.05 1.05
N ILE A 16 -4.64 -3.39 1.03
CA ILE A 16 -3.88 -3.59 -0.19
C ILE A 16 -3.52 -5.06 -0.31
N HIS A 17 -3.97 -5.70 -1.40
CA HIS A 17 -3.58 -7.07 -1.69
C HIS A 17 -2.68 -7.08 -2.92
N VAL A 18 -1.48 -7.66 -2.79
CA VAL A 18 -0.50 -7.70 -3.86
C VAL A 18 -0.80 -8.90 -4.75
N LEU A 19 -1.12 -8.64 -6.02
CA LEU A 19 -1.43 -9.68 -6.98
C LEU A 19 -0.18 -10.19 -7.67
N SER A 20 0.75 -9.29 -8.02
CA SER A 20 2.02 -9.69 -8.64
C SER A 20 3.06 -8.61 -8.43
N GLY A 21 4.33 -8.98 -8.58
CA GLY A 21 5.45 -8.07 -8.40
C GLY A 21 5.87 -7.94 -6.95
N SER A 22 6.71 -6.95 -6.68
CA SER A 22 7.17 -6.65 -5.32
C SER A 22 7.37 -5.15 -5.18
N GLY A 23 7.34 -4.69 -3.93
CA GLY A 23 7.53 -3.28 -3.64
C GLY A 23 7.72 -3.04 -2.16
N VAL A 24 7.74 -1.77 -1.78
CA VAL A 24 7.85 -1.35 -0.39
C VAL A 24 6.72 -0.37 -0.09
N CYS A 25 6.00 -0.62 0.98
CA CYS A 25 5.01 0.31 1.50
C CYS A 25 5.64 1.12 2.62
N HIS A 26 5.61 2.43 2.48
CA HIS A 26 6.04 3.36 3.53
C HIS A 26 4.80 3.71 4.35
N ASP A 27 4.67 3.15 5.54
CA ASP A 27 3.48 3.31 6.37
C ASP A 27 3.86 3.98 7.68
N ASP A 28 3.47 5.25 7.80
CA ASP A 28 3.62 6.07 9.02
C ASP A 28 5.05 6.01 9.56
N GLY A 29 6.03 6.16 8.66
CA GLY A 29 7.45 6.16 9.01
C GLY A 29 8.09 4.78 9.06
N GLN A 30 7.36 3.72 8.74
CA GLN A 30 7.89 2.36 8.69
C GLN A 30 7.82 1.81 7.29
N ASP A 31 8.82 1.03 6.90
CA ASP A 31 8.88 0.39 5.60
C ASP A 31 8.46 -1.07 5.72
N VAL A 32 7.49 -1.47 4.90
CA VAL A 32 6.98 -2.84 4.87
C VAL A 32 7.17 -3.41 3.48
N ALA A 33 7.87 -4.53 3.38
CA ALA A 33 8.06 -5.21 2.10
C ALA A 33 6.75 -5.82 1.62
N LEU A 34 6.41 -5.57 0.35
CA LEU A 34 5.22 -6.13 -0.29
C LEU A 34 5.64 -7.17 -1.32
N ARG A 35 4.98 -8.31 -1.31
CA ARG A 35 5.21 -9.40 -2.25
C ARG A 35 3.89 -10.00 -2.70
N ALA A 36 3.90 -10.64 -3.86
CA ALA A 36 2.71 -11.31 -4.38
C ALA A 36 2.10 -12.26 -3.33
N GLY A 37 0.79 -12.17 -3.15
CA GLY A 37 0.05 -12.94 -2.16
C GLY A 37 -0.09 -12.31 -0.80
N MET A 38 0.60 -11.18 -0.55
CA MET A 38 0.51 -10.48 0.74
C MET A 38 -0.64 -9.50 0.76
N THR A 39 -1.18 -9.28 1.96
CA THR A 39 -2.19 -8.26 2.21
C THR A 39 -1.67 -7.33 3.28
N HIS A 40 -1.75 -6.02 3.02
CA HIS A 40 -1.33 -4.98 3.94
C HIS A 40 -2.53 -4.12 4.32
N TYR A 41 -2.70 -3.88 5.61
CA TYR A 41 -3.77 -3.04 6.14
C TYR A 41 -3.21 -1.68 6.56
N CYS A 42 -3.80 -0.61 6.03
CA CYS A 42 -3.47 0.76 6.38
C CYS A 42 -4.61 1.38 7.18
N PRO A 43 -4.45 1.55 8.50
CA PRO A 43 -5.52 2.13 9.33
C PRO A 43 -5.79 3.60 8.99
N GLU A 44 -6.96 4.06 9.42
CA GLU A 44 -7.30 5.48 9.37
C GLU A 44 -6.26 6.30 10.14
N GLY A 45 -5.89 7.46 9.59
CA GLY A 45 -4.95 8.36 10.24
C GLY A 45 -3.49 8.09 9.93
N HIS A 46 -3.18 6.97 9.28
CA HIS A 46 -1.81 6.67 8.86
C HIS A 46 -1.51 7.27 7.49
N SER A 47 -0.30 7.78 7.34
CA SER A 47 0.22 8.20 6.04
C SER A 47 0.95 7.05 5.39
N HIS A 48 0.71 6.81 4.11
CA HIS A 48 1.41 5.73 3.42
C HIS A 48 1.66 6.07 1.96
N GLY A 49 2.65 5.38 1.38
CA GLY A 49 2.94 5.41 -0.04
C GLY A 49 3.58 4.08 -0.43
N ILE A 50 3.66 3.82 -1.72
CA ILE A 50 4.16 2.54 -2.22
C ILE A 50 5.16 2.81 -3.33
N ASP A 51 6.33 2.16 -3.23
CA ASP A 51 7.35 2.17 -4.27
C ASP A 51 7.49 0.79 -4.89
N ASN A 52 7.58 0.74 -6.21
CA ASN A 52 7.90 -0.49 -6.92
C ASN A 52 9.42 -0.64 -6.95
N ASP A 53 9.94 -1.66 -6.28
CA ASP A 53 11.39 -1.89 -6.17
C ASP A 53 11.92 -2.90 -7.19
N GLY A 54 11.05 -3.43 -8.06
CA GLY A 54 11.40 -4.46 -9.02
C GLY A 54 11.41 -3.95 -10.46
N ALA A 55 11.88 -4.81 -11.36
CA ALA A 55 11.86 -4.55 -12.80
C ALA A 55 10.50 -4.83 -13.42
N GLU A 56 9.66 -5.63 -12.74
CA GLU A 56 8.34 -5.99 -13.23
C GLU A 56 7.28 -5.07 -12.64
N PRO A 57 6.12 -4.93 -13.31
CA PRO A 57 5.03 -4.14 -12.76
C PRO A 57 4.55 -4.69 -11.42
N LEU A 58 4.28 -3.78 -10.49
CA LEU A 58 3.64 -4.12 -9.22
C LEU A 58 2.14 -3.96 -9.39
N VAL A 59 1.40 -5.06 -9.29
CA VAL A 59 -0.05 -5.07 -9.48
C VAL A 59 -0.74 -5.27 -8.14
N LEU A 60 -1.60 -4.33 -7.79
CA LEU A 60 -2.27 -4.30 -6.50
C LEU A 60 -3.78 -4.25 -6.69
N LEU A 61 -4.50 -4.85 -5.73
CA LEU A 61 -5.92 -4.60 -5.53
C LEU A 61 -6.05 -3.82 -4.24
N ALA A 62 -6.60 -2.61 -4.31
CA ALA A 62 -6.80 -1.76 -3.14
C ALA A 62 -8.29 -1.62 -2.86
N VAL A 63 -8.67 -1.81 -1.60
CA VAL A 63 -10.05 -1.65 -1.12
C VAL A 63 -10.04 -0.57 -0.05
N LEU A 64 -10.96 0.37 -0.16
CA LEU A 64 -11.04 1.54 0.73
C LEU A 64 -12.40 1.55 1.45
N PRO A 65 -12.58 0.70 2.48
CA PRO A 65 -13.84 0.68 3.22
C PRO A 65 -14.06 2.02 3.95
N GLU A 66 -15.28 2.53 3.89
CA GLU A 66 -15.64 3.69 4.67
C GLU A 66 -15.94 3.29 6.11
N LEU A 67 -15.42 4.08 7.07
CA LEU A 67 -15.61 3.81 8.49
C LEU A 67 -16.76 4.60 9.09
N ARG A 68 -17.38 5.54 8.33
CA ARG A 68 -18.50 6.39 8.75
C ARG A 68 -19.37 6.78 7.57
#